data_b9010a48290d8724c3b70402738fef27
#
_entry.id   b9010a48290d8724c3b70402738fef27
#
_cell.length_a   1.000
_cell.length_b   1.000
_cell.length_c   1.000
_cell.angle_alpha   90.00
_cell.angle_beta   90.00
_cell.angle_gamma   90.00
#
_symmetry.space_group_name_H-M   'P 1'
#
loop_
_entity.id
_entity.type
_entity.pdbx_description
1 polymer ?
#
loop_
_entity_poly.entity_id
_entity_poly.type
_entity_poly.pdbx_seq_one_letter_code
_entity_poly.pdbx_strand_id
1 'polypeptide(L)'
;TRIIDVRKNLEFKNGHLKNALNIPLDQLGEKFDKIPVQGDFFVHCAGGYRSMIASSILKSRGVDSMTDIIGGFSAIKSSGIPVEV
;
A
#
# COMPACT_ATOMS: atom_id res chain seq x y z
N THR A 1 -6.14 0.62 11.81
CA THR A 1 -4.92 0.26 11.08
C THR A 1 -4.88 1.02 9.76
N ARG A 2 -3.76 1.68 9.48
CA ARG A 2 -3.60 2.46 8.27
C ARG A 2 -2.89 1.63 7.21
N ILE A 3 -3.46 1.60 6.01
CA ILE A 3 -2.97 0.76 4.92
C ILE A 3 -2.92 1.59 3.64
N ILE A 4 -1.78 1.56 2.95
CA ILE A 4 -1.62 2.20 1.65
C ILE A 4 -1.52 1.11 0.59
N ASP A 5 -2.41 1.17 -0.39
CA ASP A 5 -2.43 0.26 -1.53
C ASP A 5 -1.79 0.98 -2.71
N VAL A 6 -0.62 0.51 -3.15
CA VAL A 6 0.12 1.17 -4.23
C VAL A 6 -0.16 0.56 -5.60
N ARG A 7 -1.19 -0.25 -5.71
CA ARG A 7 -1.63 -0.79 -7.01
C ARG A 7 -2.29 0.32 -7.82
N LYS A 8 -2.51 0.04 -9.09
CA LYS A 8 -3.22 0.99 -9.95
C LYS A 8 -4.65 1.14 -9.48
N ASN A 9 -5.24 2.29 -9.79
CA ASN A 9 -6.60 2.63 -9.39
C ASN A 9 -7.62 1.56 -9.83
N LEU A 10 -7.45 1.03 -11.04
CA LEU A 10 -8.36 0.02 -11.57
C LEU A 10 -8.29 -1.29 -10.77
N GLU A 11 -7.09 -1.69 -10.37
CA GLU A 11 -6.91 -2.85 -9.51
C GLU A 11 -7.59 -2.65 -8.17
N PHE A 12 -7.44 -1.46 -7.60
CA PHE A 12 -8.06 -1.10 -6.33
C PHE A 12 -9.59 -1.17 -6.40
N LYS A 13 -10.17 -0.68 -7.49
CA LYS A 13 -11.62 -0.70 -7.68
C LYS A 13 -12.18 -2.11 -7.77
N ASN A 14 -11.38 -3.06 -8.22
CA ASN A 14 -11.81 -4.45 -8.38
C ASN A 14 -11.70 -5.27 -7.09
N GLY A 15 -11.28 -4.65 -6.01
CA GLY A 15 -11.18 -5.31 -4.71
C GLY A 15 -10.01 -4.75 -3.92
N HIS A 16 -10.25 -4.37 -2.67
CA HIS A 16 -9.24 -3.79 -1.81
C HIS A 16 -9.58 -4.02 -0.34
N LEU A 17 -8.62 -3.82 0.54
CA LEU A 17 -8.85 -3.92 1.96
C LEU A 17 -9.71 -2.76 2.43
N LYS A 18 -10.60 -3.04 3.38
CA LYS A 18 -11.43 -2.01 3.98
C LYS A 18 -10.56 -0.91 4.58
N ASN A 19 -10.90 0.34 4.30
CA ASN A 19 -10.20 1.53 4.77
C ASN A 19 -8.80 1.71 4.22
N ALA A 20 -8.39 0.96 3.19
CA ALA A 20 -7.12 1.18 2.53
C ALA A 20 -7.19 2.46 1.69
N LEU A 21 -6.09 3.21 1.69
CA LEU A 21 -5.95 4.39 0.85
C LEU A 21 -5.17 4.01 -0.41
N ASN A 22 -5.72 4.29 -1.57
CA ASN A 22 -5.06 3.98 -2.83
C ASN A 22 -4.19 5.13 -3.30
N ILE A 23 -2.89 4.90 -3.30
CA ILE A 23 -1.92 5.83 -3.87
C ILE A 23 -1.05 5.01 -4.81
N PRO A 24 -1.36 4.98 -6.12
CA PRO A 24 -0.57 4.19 -7.07
C PRO A 24 0.90 4.57 -7.02
N LEU A 25 1.78 3.59 -7.28
CA LEU A 25 3.21 3.77 -7.18
C LEU A 25 3.72 4.98 -7.96
N ASP A 26 3.22 5.19 -9.17
CA ASP A 26 3.64 6.30 -10.02
C ASP A 26 3.15 7.67 -9.53
N GLN A 27 2.24 7.71 -8.56
CA GLN A 27 1.74 8.93 -7.97
C GLN A 27 2.26 9.17 -6.56
N LEU A 28 3.14 8.31 -6.09
CA LEU A 28 3.61 8.34 -4.70
C LEU A 28 4.30 9.65 -4.33
N GLY A 29 5.15 10.16 -5.23
CA GLY A 29 5.83 11.43 -5.00
C GLY A 29 4.88 12.61 -4.99
N GLU A 30 3.94 12.63 -5.92
CA GLU A 30 2.96 13.68 -6.09
C GLU A 30 1.99 13.76 -4.90
N LYS A 31 1.63 12.60 -4.36
CA LYS A 31 0.66 12.51 -3.25
C LYS A 31 1.31 12.20 -1.92
N PHE A 32 2.58 12.49 -1.78
CA PHE A 32 3.33 12.17 -0.58
C PHE A 32 2.70 12.77 0.68
N ASP A 33 2.15 13.97 0.59
CA ASP A 33 1.52 14.66 1.70
C ASP A 33 0.25 13.97 2.22
N LYS A 34 -0.31 13.05 1.45
CA LYS A 34 -1.49 12.28 1.86
C LYS A 34 -1.15 11.00 2.60
N ILE A 35 0.14 10.66 2.68
CA ILE A 35 0.59 9.46 3.35
C ILE A 35 0.64 9.71 4.86
N PRO A 36 0.09 8.80 5.69
CA PRO A 36 0.06 8.99 7.15
C PRO A 36 1.41 8.66 7.77
N VAL A 37 2.41 9.53 7.54
CA VAL A 37 3.79 9.29 7.99
C VAL A 37 3.99 9.41 9.50
N GLN A 38 3.01 9.95 10.22
CA GLN A 38 3.06 10.05 11.67
C GLN A 38 2.38 8.84 12.28
N GLY A 39 3.15 7.82 12.57
CA GLY A 39 2.65 6.58 13.13
C GLY A 39 2.80 5.43 12.15
N ASP A 40 2.51 4.24 12.62
CA ASP A 40 2.72 3.02 11.84
C ASP A 40 1.66 2.85 10.76
N PHE A 41 2.07 2.38 9.59
CA PHE A 41 1.16 2.04 8.51
C PHE A 41 1.73 0.91 7.67
N PHE A 42 0.86 0.24 6.92
CA PHE A 42 1.23 -0.86 6.05
C PHE A 42 1.15 -0.44 4.59
N VAL A 43 2.02 -1.00 3.77
CA VAL A 43 2.05 -0.77 2.32
C VAL A 43 1.96 -2.11 1.63
N HIS A 44 1.13 -2.21 0.59
CA HIS A 44 1.07 -3.44 -0.20
C HIS A 44 0.76 -3.16 -1.67
N CYS A 45 1.04 -4.14 -2.52
CA CYS A 45 0.65 -4.14 -3.92
C CYS A 45 0.04 -5.51 -4.25
N ALA A 46 0.03 -5.93 -5.51
CA ALA A 46 -0.55 -7.21 -5.89
C ALA A 46 0.30 -8.40 -5.42
N GLY A 47 1.58 -8.43 -5.79
CA GLY A 47 2.47 -9.54 -5.49
C GLY A 47 3.69 -9.21 -4.64
N GLY A 48 3.83 -7.97 -4.21
CA GLY A 48 4.93 -7.55 -3.35
C GLY A 48 6.05 -6.77 -4.06
N TYR A 49 6.06 -6.74 -5.37
CA TYR A 49 7.13 -6.08 -6.12
C TYR A 49 7.02 -4.55 -6.07
N ARG A 50 5.84 -4.01 -6.39
CA ARG A 50 5.62 -2.56 -6.39
C ARG A 50 5.70 -1.98 -4.99
N SER A 51 5.23 -2.70 -3.98
CA SER A 51 5.30 -2.22 -2.60
C SER A 51 6.73 -2.16 -2.10
N MET A 52 7.60 -3.04 -2.57
CA MET A 52 9.03 -2.99 -2.25
C MET A 52 9.66 -1.72 -2.81
N ILE A 53 9.31 -1.34 -4.04
CA ILE A 53 9.78 -0.10 -4.66
C ILE A 53 9.23 1.11 -3.89
N ALA A 54 7.95 1.09 -3.55
CA ALA A 54 7.31 2.15 -2.78
C ALA A 54 8.01 2.34 -1.43
N SER A 55 8.32 1.24 -0.75
CA SER A 55 9.01 1.28 0.53
C SER A 55 10.39 1.92 0.40
N SER A 56 11.13 1.61 -0.67
CA SER A 56 12.43 2.22 -0.92
C SER A 56 12.30 3.73 -1.12
N ILE A 57 11.31 4.17 -1.90
CA ILE A 57 11.07 5.59 -2.13
C ILE A 57 10.74 6.31 -0.82
N LEU A 58 9.87 5.74 0.00
CA LEU A 58 9.47 6.33 1.27
C LEU A 58 10.65 6.41 2.24
N LYS A 59 11.47 5.36 2.31
CA LYS A 59 12.65 5.37 3.16
C LYS A 59 13.64 6.44 2.72
N SER A 60 13.81 6.66 1.42
CA SER A 60 14.70 7.71 0.91
C SER A 60 14.23 9.11 1.31
N ARG A 61 12.95 9.25 1.66
CA ARG A 61 12.37 10.50 2.12
C ARG A 61 12.26 10.59 3.64
N GLY A 62 12.90 9.67 4.36
CA GLY A 62 12.94 9.67 5.81
C GLY A 62 11.76 9.00 6.51
N VAL A 63 10.92 8.27 5.76
CA VAL A 63 9.78 7.54 6.35
C VAL A 63 10.24 6.13 6.74
N ASP A 64 10.17 5.81 8.01
CA ASP A 64 10.61 4.51 8.52
C ASP A 64 9.54 3.76 9.33
N SER A 65 8.35 4.31 9.43
CA SER A 65 7.25 3.73 10.21
C SER A 65 6.33 2.81 9.41
N MET A 66 6.75 2.42 8.21
CA MET A 66 5.94 1.57 7.35
C MET A 66 6.39 0.12 7.41
N THR A 67 5.44 -0.78 7.16
CA THR A 67 5.70 -2.22 7.02
C THR A 67 5.18 -2.67 5.65
N ASP A 68 6.04 -3.30 4.86
CA ASP A 68 5.66 -3.86 3.57
C ASP A 68 5.02 -5.23 3.80
N ILE A 69 3.82 -5.43 3.26
CA ILE A 69 3.14 -6.72 3.38
C ILE A 69 3.68 -7.67 2.30
N ILE A 70 4.42 -8.68 2.75
CA ILE A 70 5.01 -9.68 1.87
C ILE A 70 3.91 -10.49 1.17
N GLY A 71 4.05 -10.66 -0.14
CA GLY A 71 3.06 -11.37 -0.94
C GLY A 71 1.91 -10.50 -1.41
N GLY A 72 1.81 -9.28 -0.88
CA GLY A 72 0.83 -8.29 -1.32
C GLY A 72 -0.62 -8.74 -1.23
N PHE A 73 -1.44 -8.21 -2.12
CA PHE A 73 -2.88 -8.46 -2.11
C PHE A 73 -3.24 -9.94 -2.31
N SER A 74 -2.43 -10.67 -3.08
CA SER A 74 -2.65 -12.11 -3.29
C SER A 74 -2.59 -12.87 -1.96
N ALA A 75 -1.60 -12.57 -1.12
CA ALA A 75 -1.47 -13.21 0.18
C ALA A 75 -2.59 -12.77 1.14
N ILE A 76 -2.95 -11.49 1.10
CA ILE A 76 -4.05 -10.94 1.91
C ILE A 76 -5.36 -11.65 1.58
N LYS A 77 -5.64 -11.79 0.30
CA LYS A 77 -6.87 -12.41 -0.19
C LYS A 77 -6.96 -13.87 0.23
N SER A 78 -5.84 -14.59 0.19
CA SER A 78 -5.76 -16.01 0.58
C SER A 78 -5.88 -16.20 2.08
N SER A 79 -5.58 -15.19 2.88
CA SER A 79 -5.61 -15.29 4.34
C SER A 79 -7.02 -15.15 4.93
N GLY A 80 -8.03 -14.86 4.10
CA GLY A 80 -9.40 -14.70 4.57
C GLY A 80 -9.73 -13.33 5.12
N ILE A 81 -8.84 -12.35 4.99
CA ILE A 81 -9.10 -10.97 5.41
C ILE A 81 -10.17 -10.36 4.49
N PRO A 82 -11.18 -9.68 5.05
CA PRO A 82 -12.27 -9.10 4.23
C PRO A 82 -11.77 -8.11 3.18
N VAL A 83 -12.32 -8.24 1.98
CA VAL A 83 -11.99 -7.39 0.84
C VAL A 83 -13.27 -6.70 0.36
N GLU A 84 -13.18 -5.40 0.08
CA GLU A 84 -14.28 -4.61 -0.46
C GLU A 84 -14.12 -4.43 -1.97
N VAL A 85 -15.22 -4.14 -2.63
CA VAL A 85 -15.22 -3.83 -4.05
C VAL A 85 -15.80 -2.44 -4.27
#